data_d0cc10188c274254e3fa27d0ebd03dda
#
_entry.id   d0cc10188c274254e3fa27d0ebd03dda
#
_cell.length_a   1.000
_cell.length_b   1.000
_cell.length_c   1.000
_cell.angle_alpha   90.00
_cell.angle_beta   90.00
_cell.angle_gamma   90.00
#
_symmetry.space_group_name_H-M   'P 1'
#
loop_
_entity.id
_entity.type
_entity.pdbx_description
1 polymer ?
#
loop_
_entity_poly.entity_id
_entity_poly.type
_entity_poly.pdbx_seq_one_letter_code
_entity_poly.pdbx_strand_id
1 'polypeptide(L)'
;MVTDATRACGLPNGATTIGISSASSTPIIVEDDVAKLLDRQSFAGSTATTDRLYRTMAKAIGKDMVALSKMASLSPARLMGWKDVGELAVGKRADMLLLDENLEIKKVITEKEN
;
A
#
# COMPACT_ATOMS: atom_id res chain seq x y z
N MET A 1 -3.55 -7.24 -4.10
CA MET A 1 -3.94 -6.06 -3.28
C MET A 1 -3.30 -4.82 -3.88
N VAL A 2 -4.01 -3.71 -4.03
CA VAL A 2 -3.48 -2.42 -4.51
C VAL A 2 -3.99 -1.31 -3.61
N THR A 3 -3.19 -0.28 -3.39
CA THR A 3 -3.56 0.87 -2.55
C THR A 3 -4.39 1.90 -3.31
N ASP A 4 -4.19 2.02 -4.61
CA ASP A 4 -4.65 3.16 -5.41
C ASP A 4 -4.24 4.52 -4.78
N ALA A 5 -3.10 4.53 -4.09
CA ALA A 5 -2.63 5.68 -3.36
C ALA A 5 -2.23 6.81 -4.30
N THR A 6 -2.72 7.99 -4.00
CA THR A 6 -2.31 9.22 -4.68
C THR A 6 -1.19 9.91 -3.91
N ARG A 7 -0.68 11.01 -4.44
CA ARG A 7 0.30 11.87 -3.73
C ARG A 7 -0.20 12.44 -2.41
N ALA A 8 -1.50 12.34 -2.14
CA ALA A 8 -2.09 12.73 -0.86
C ALA A 8 -1.84 11.70 0.26
N CYS A 9 -1.35 10.50 -0.07
CA CYS A 9 -0.97 9.49 0.92
C CYS A 9 0.15 10.03 1.82
N GLY A 10 -0.09 10.01 3.14
CA GLY A 10 0.85 10.53 4.15
C GLY A 10 0.80 12.05 4.35
N LEU A 11 -0.02 12.78 3.61
CA LEU A 11 -0.27 14.19 3.89
C LEU A 11 -1.34 14.36 4.98
N PRO A 12 -1.27 15.45 5.75
CA PRO A 12 -2.33 15.78 6.71
C PRO A 12 -3.65 16.08 5.99
N ASN A 13 -4.75 16.07 6.74
CA ASN A 13 -6.04 16.52 6.25
C ASN A 13 -5.96 17.96 5.72
N GLY A 14 -6.65 18.24 4.65
CA GLY A 14 -6.69 19.55 3.99
C GLY A 14 -6.72 19.46 2.47
N ALA A 15 -6.73 20.62 1.84
CA ALA A 15 -6.74 20.74 0.39
C ALA A 15 -5.35 20.48 -0.21
N THR A 16 -5.32 19.74 -1.31
CA THR A 16 -4.12 19.49 -2.11
C THR A 16 -4.51 19.24 -3.57
N THR A 17 -3.59 18.80 -4.40
CA THR A 17 -3.87 18.47 -5.81
C THR A 17 -3.29 17.11 -6.17
N ILE A 18 -3.93 16.42 -7.11
CA ILE A 18 -3.38 15.23 -7.78
C ILE A 18 -3.13 15.55 -9.25
N GLY A 19 -2.09 14.95 -9.82
CA GLY A 19 -1.70 15.16 -11.20
C GLY A 19 -0.18 15.28 -11.36
N ILE A 20 0.28 15.28 -12.60
CA ILE A 20 1.71 15.26 -12.95
C ILE A 20 2.28 16.70 -13.05
N SER A 21 1.46 17.66 -13.43
CA SER A 21 1.87 19.05 -13.60
C SER A 21 0.79 20.02 -13.12
N SER A 22 1.16 21.28 -12.90
CA SER A 22 0.21 22.32 -12.51
C SER A 22 -0.91 22.54 -13.55
N ALA A 23 -0.61 22.29 -14.83
CA ALA A 23 -1.58 22.45 -15.91
C ALA A 23 -2.60 21.29 -15.99
N SER A 24 -2.28 20.13 -15.42
CA SER A 24 -3.13 18.94 -15.43
C SER A 24 -3.50 18.46 -14.01
N SER A 25 -3.35 19.32 -13.01
CA SER A 25 -3.65 18.95 -11.63
C SER A 25 -5.15 19.10 -11.33
N THR A 26 -5.70 18.11 -10.64
CA THR A 26 -7.06 18.14 -10.12
C THR A 26 -7.01 18.49 -8.63
N PRO A 27 -7.68 19.55 -8.20
CA PRO A 27 -7.77 19.88 -6.78
C PRO A 27 -8.62 18.85 -6.05
N ILE A 28 -8.14 18.45 -4.88
CA ILE A 28 -8.80 17.47 -3.99
C ILE A 28 -8.75 17.97 -2.55
N ILE A 29 -9.53 17.32 -1.70
CA ILE A 29 -9.47 17.52 -0.26
C ILE A 29 -9.29 16.17 0.44
N VAL A 30 -8.47 16.14 1.49
CA VAL A 30 -8.34 15.00 2.39
C VAL A 30 -9.11 15.33 3.67
N GLU A 31 -10.11 14.54 3.97
CA GLU A 31 -10.93 14.65 5.17
C GLU A 31 -11.10 13.25 5.78
N ASP A 32 -10.84 13.11 7.09
CA ASP A 32 -10.91 11.83 7.80
C ASP A 32 -10.10 10.71 7.13
N ASP A 33 -8.89 11.05 6.67
CA ASP A 33 -8.01 10.17 5.92
C ASP A 33 -8.59 9.65 4.59
N VAL A 34 -9.57 10.33 4.02
CA VAL A 34 -10.18 9.99 2.73
C VAL A 34 -9.96 11.13 1.74
N ALA A 35 -9.36 10.80 0.58
CA ALA A 35 -9.21 11.74 -0.51
C ALA A 35 -10.51 11.83 -1.33
N LYS A 36 -11.02 13.03 -1.52
CA LYS A 36 -12.27 13.33 -2.23
C LYS A 36 -12.04 14.45 -3.24
N LEU A 37 -12.85 14.49 -4.29
CA LEU A 37 -12.96 15.69 -5.10
C LEU A 37 -13.54 16.84 -4.25
N LEU A 38 -13.34 18.10 -4.67
CA LEU A 38 -13.80 19.27 -3.88
C LEU A 38 -15.32 19.32 -3.69
N ASP A 39 -16.07 18.73 -4.60
CA ASP A 39 -17.52 18.59 -4.51
C ASP A 39 -17.99 17.52 -3.51
N ARG A 40 -17.04 16.72 -2.99
CA ARG A 40 -17.27 15.60 -2.07
C ARG A 40 -18.19 14.49 -2.59
N GLN A 41 -18.49 14.48 -3.89
CA GLN A 41 -19.36 13.48 -4.50
C GLN A 41 -18.61 12.23 -4.92
N SER A 42 -17.27 12.29 -5.03
CA SER A 42 -16.44 11.18 -5.50
C SER A 42 -15.13 11.08 -4.73
N PHE A 43 -14.65 9.86 -4.59
CA PHE A 43 -13.30 9.62 -4.09
C PHE A 43 -12.25 10.02 -5.14
N ALA A 44 -11.11 10.45 -4.67
CA ALA A 44 -9.97 10.85 -5.48
C ALA A 44 -8.76 9.94 -5.21
N GLY A 45 -8.93 8.66 -5.53
CA GLY A 45 -7.99 7.61 -5.19
C GLY A 45 -7.95 7.33 -3.68
N SER A 46 -6.78 6.98 -3.16
CA SER A 46 -6.62 6.57 -1.76
C SER A 46 -5.49 7.32 -1.06
N THR A 47 -5.61 7.45 0.25
CA THR A 47 -4.55 7.86 1.18
C THR A 47 -3.91 6.66 1.89
N ALA A 48 -4.33 5.43 1.58
CA ALA A 48 -3.90 4.24 2.29
C ALA A 48 -2.47 3.85 1.93
N THR A 49 -1.65 3.65 2.95
CA THR A 49 -0.35 2.99 2.84
C THR A 49 -0.55 1.47 2.70
N THR A 50 0.45 0.75 2.20
CA THR A 50 0.36 -0.71 2.00
C THR A 50 0.18 -1.45 3.32
N ASP A 51 0.81 -1.01 4.40
CA ASP A 51 0.66 -1.59 5.73
C ASP A 51 -0.74 -1.36 6.31
N ARG A 52 -1.34 -0.16 6.12
CA ARG A 52 -2.74 0.12 6.47
C ARG A 52 -3.69 -0.80 5.71
N LEU A 53 -3.46 -0.97 4.40
CA LEU A 53 -4.27 -1.86 3.58
C LEU A 53 -4.15 -3.32 4.04
N TYR A 54 -2.93 -3.76 4.40
CA TYR A 54 -2.67 -5.10 4.93
C TYR A 54 -3.46 -5.35 6.21
N ARG A 55 -3.41 -4.42 7.19
CA ARG A 55 -4.19 -4.51 8.43
C ARG A 55 -5.70 -4.48 8.19
N THR A 56 -6.15 -3.67 7.24
CA THR A 56 -7.58 -3.59 6.89
C THR A 56 -8.08 -4.93 6.31
N MET A 57 -7.30 -5.51 5.41
CA MET A 57 -7.64 -6.82 4.85
C MET A 57 -7.59 -7.93 5.90
N ALA A 58 -6.61 -7.88 6.82
CA ALA A 58 -6.52 -8.84 7.92
C ALA A 58 -7.79 -8.86 8.79
N LYS A 59 -8.38 -7.70 9.04
CA LYS A 59 -9.66 -7.61 9.77
C LYS A 59 -10.81 -8.23 8.97
N ALA A 60 -10.80 -8.08 7.66
CA ALA A 60 -11.87 -8.58 6.79
C ALA A 60 -11.85 -10.11 6.64
N ILE A 61 -10.66 -10.73 6.59
CA ILE A 61 -10.50 -12.17 6.34
C ILE A 61 -10.05 -12.99 7.57
N GLY A 62 -10.08 -12.40 8.78
CA GLY A 62 -9.79 -13.11 10.02
C GLY A 62 -8.31 -13.41 10.25
N LYS A 63 -7.38 -12.55 9.80
CA LYS A 63 -5.93 -12.70 9.97
C LYS A 63 -5.34 -13.99 9.34
N ASP A 64 -5.90 -14.44 8.23
CA ASP A 64 -5.24 -15.50 7.44
C ASP A 64 -3.93 -14.97 6.85
N MET A 65 -2.82 -15.22 7.54
CA MET A 65 -1.48 -14.71 7.19
C MET A 65 -0.99 -15.26 5.85
N VAL A 66 -1.40 -16.47 5.48
CA VAL A 66 -1.03 -17.08 4.19
C VAL A 66 -1.73 -16.36 3.05
N ALA A 67 -3.03 -16.14 3.17
CA ALA A 67 -3.80 -15.40 2.18
C ALA A 67 -3.32 -13.94 2.06
N LEU A 68 -3.07 -13.27 3.20
CA LEU A 68 -2.56 -11.90 3.24
C LEU A 68 -1.21 -11.79 2.52
N SER A 69 -0.26 -12.68 2.82
CA SER A 69 1.07 -12.67 2.19
C SER A 69 0.97 -12.94 0.68
N LYS A 70 0.12 -13.86 0.27
CA LYS A 70 -0.12 -14.10 -1.16
C LYS A 70 -0.70 -12.86 -1.85
N MET A 71 -1.70 -12.20 -1.27
CA MET A 71 -2.32 -11.00 -1.84
C MET A 71 -1.38 -9.80 -1.89
N ALA A 72 -0.52 -9.65 -0.90
CA ALA A 72 0.37 -8.49 -0.79
C ALA A 72 1.68 -8.65 -1.58
N SER A 73 2.16 -9.87 -1.78
CA SER A 73 3.50 -10.14 -2.27
C SER A 73 3.54 -11.13 -3.43
N LEU A 74 3.17 -12.39 -3.20
CA LEU A 74 3.34 -13.45 -4.19
C LEU A 74 2.50 -13.25 -5.46
N SER A 75 1.22 -12.89 -5.31
CA SER A 75 0.34 -12.69 -6.46
C SER A 75 0.75 -11.49 -7.33
N PRO A 76 1.08 -10.31 -6.75
CA PRO A 76 1.65 -9.21 -7.53
C PRO A 76 2.95 -9.58 -8.24
N ALA A 77 3.89 -10.25 -7.56
CA ALA A 77 5.16 -10.67 -8.15
C ALA A 77 4.94 -11.58 -9.36
N ARG A 78 4.04 -12.57 -9.23
CA ARG A 78 3.67 -13.46 -10.34
C ARG A 78 3.01 -12.72 -11.50
N LEU A 79 2.11 -11.78 -11.22
CA LEU A 79 1.47 -10.97 -12.25
C LEU A 79 2.49 -10.14 -13.05
N MET A 80 3.49 -9.61 -12.36
CA MET A 80 4.58 -8.82 -12.98
C MET A 80 5.68 -9.70 -13.62
N GLY A 81 5.60 -11.03 -13.50
CA GLY A 81 6.62 -11.95 -13.99
C GLY A 81 7.94 -11.94 -13.21
N TRP A 82 7.97 -11.35 -12.01
CA TRP A 82 9.15 -11.32 -11.15
C TRP A 82 9.35 -12.69 -10.49
N LYS A 83 10.56 -13.25 -10.64
CA LYS A 83 10.87 -14.63 -10.22
C LYS A 83 11.67 -14.70 -8.92
N ASP A 84 12.31 -13.61 -8.55
CA ASP A 84 13.27 -13.50 -7.44
C ASP A 84 12.69 -12.91 -6.16
N VAL A 85 11.45 -12.43 -6.19
CA VAL A 85 10.74 -11.84 -5.05
C VAL A 85 9.34 -12.45 -4.86
N GLY A 86 8.67 -12.06 -3.79
CA GLY A 86 7.27 -12.38 -3.54
C GLY A 86 7.03 -13.54 -2.59
N GLU A 87 8.03 -14.34 -2.31
CA GLU A 87 7.97 -15.45 -1.33
C GLU A 87 9.37 -15.73 -0.75
N LEU A 88 9.41 -16.27 0.45
CA LEU A 88 10.65 -16.73 1.07
C LEU A 88 10.96 -18.15 0.56
N ALA A 89 11.95 -18.24 -0.32
CA ALA A 89 12.41 -19.51 -0.88
C ALA A 89 13.90 -19.45 -1.19
N VAL A 90 14.56 -20.60 -1.20
CA VAL A 90 15.99 -20.71 -1.53
C VAL A 90 16.24 -20.15 -2.95
N GLY A 91 17.24 -19.30 -3.07
CA GLY A 91 17.63 -18.65 -4.33
C GLY A 91 16.82 -17.39 -4.68
N LYS A 92 15.92 -16.95 -3.79
CA LYS A 92 15.20 -15.66 -3.93
C LYS A 92 15.74 -14.61 -2.97
N ARG A 93 15.44 -13.36 -3.26
CA ARG A 93 15.82 -12.26 -2.37
C ARG A 93 15.18 -12.41 -0.99
N ALA A 94 15.96 -12.12 0.03
CA ALA A 94 15.54 -12.25 1.43
C ALA A 94 14.83 -10.97 1.93
N ASP A 95 13.90 -10.43 1.12
CA ASP A 95 13.11 -9.27 1.53
C ASP A 95 11.99 -9.71 2.49
N MET A 96 12.06 -9.26 3.73
CA MET A 96 11.17 -9.71 4.81
C MET A 96 10.69 -8.56 5.67
N LEU A 97 9.49 -8.70 6.20
CA LEU A 97 8.96 -7.84 7.25
C LEU A 97 8.76 -8.64 8.53
N LEU A 98 9.26 -8.13 9.65
CA LEU A 98 8.90 -8.60 10.97
C LEU A 98 7.73 -7.76 11.48
N LEU A 99 6.62 -8.41 11.75
CA LEU A 99 5.40 -7.79 12.25
C LEU A 99 5.13 -8.26 13.68
N ASP A 100 4.47 -7.41 14.47
CA ASP A 100 3.93 -7.82 15.76
C ASP A 100 2.52 -8.44 15.62
N GLU A 101 1.91 -8.78 16.75
CA GLU A 101 0.55 -9.36 16.82
C GLU A 101 -0.54 -8.46 16.26
N ASN A 102 -0.31 -7.14 16.21
CA ASN A 102 -1.19 -6.13 15.64
C ASN A 102 -0.89 -5.84 14.17
N LEU A 103 0.07 -6.57 13.58
CA LEU A 103 0.57 -6.39 12.21
C LEU A 103 1.27 -5.03 12.00
N GLU A 104 1.83 -4.47 13.07
CA GLU A 104 2.69 -3.30 12.99
C GLU A 104 4.11 -3.72 12.60
N ILE A 105 4.72 -2.95 11.70
CA ILE A 105 6.08 -3.25 11.20
C ILE A 105 7.10 -2.94 12.29
N LYS A 106 7.80 -3.98 12.77
CA LYS A 106 8.90 -3.85 13.73
C LYS A 106 10.26 -3.80 13.07
N LYS A 107 10.41 -4.48 11.94
CA LYS A 107 11.68 -4.48 11.22
C LYS A 107 11.45 -4.75 9.73
N VAL A 108 12.18 -4.03 8.91
CA VAL A 108 12.32 -4.30 7.48
C VAL A 108 13.69 -4.91 7.26
N ILE A 109 13.75 -6.06 6.59
CA ILE A 109 14.97 -6.77 6.22
C ILE A 109 14.96 -6.84 4.71
N THR A 110 15.99 -6.27 4.08
CA THR A 110 16.17 -6.30 2.64
C THR A 110 17.59 -6.76 2.31
N GLU A 111 17.75 -7.44 1.22
CA GLU A 111 19.07 -7.70 0.67
C GLU A 111 19.69 -6.36 0.30
N LYS A 112 20.85 -6.02 0.89
CA LYS A 112 21.60 -4.84 0.47
C LYS A 112 22.15 -5.11 -0.92
N GLU A 113 21.78 -4.27 -1.88
CA GLU A 113 22.56 -4.17 -3.12
C GLU A 113 24.00 -3.79 -2.75
N ASN A 114 24.94 -4.70 -3.05
CA ASN A 114 26.38 -4.44 -2.95
C ASN A 114 26.84 -3.59 -4.13
#